data_7c79601a83f63d35888749c2b58ad026
#
_entry.id   7c79601a83f63d35888749c2b58ad026
#
_cell.length_a   1.000
_cell.length_b   1.000
_cell.length_c   1.000
_cell.angle_alpha   90.00
_cell.angle_beta   90.00
_cell.angle_gamma   90.00
#
_symmetry.space_group_name_H-M   'P 1'
#
loop_
_entity.id
_entity.type
_entity.pdbx_description
1 polymer ?
#
loop_
_entity_poly.entity_id
_entity_poly.type
_entity_poly.pdbx_seq_one_letter_code
_entity_poly.pdbx_strand_id
1 'polypeptide(L)'
;KVSWLAFQPVTGRTHQLRVHATEGLETPIVGDGKYGGSESFLDGLPSSKQMHLHARAIVLPNLSGGMLEVLAPPPEHFMESCRFLGFAIQPNYNYIIEIE
;
A
#
# COMPACT_ATOMS: atom_id res chain seq x y z
N LYS A 1 15.73 -3.01 5.25
CA LYS A 1 14.62 -3.33 6.14
C LYS A 1 13.31 -2.87 5.54
N VAL A 2 12.32 -3.74 5.50
CA VAL A 2 11.04 -3.50 4.83
C VAL A 2 9.91 -3.74 5.81
N SER A 3 8.88 -2.89 5.75
CA SER A 3 7.68 -3.04 6.57
C SER A 3 6.45 -3.15 5.67
N TRP A 4 5.48 -3.93 6.11
CA TRP A 4 4.18 -4.03 5.47
C TRP A 4 3.18 -3.25 6.31
N LEU A 5 2.57 -2.22 5.70
CA LEU A 5 1.70 -1.28 6.41
C LEU A 5 0.33 -1.20 5.73
N ALA A 6 -0.69 -0.96 6.53
CA ALA A 6 -2.02 -0.61 6.04
C ALA A 6 -2.27 0.86 6.35
N PHE A 7 -2.69 1.62 5.34
CA PHE A 7 -3.02 3.02 5.48
C PHE A 7 -4.52 3.22 5.33
N GLN A 8 -5.07 4.13 6.11
CA GLN A 8 -6.45 4.54 5.97
C GLN A 8 -6.47 6.06 5.74
N PRO A 9 -6.50 6.50 4.48
CA PRO A 9 -6.51 7.93 4.21
C PRO A 9 -7.84 8.57 4.57
N VAL A 10 -7.78 9.75 5.18
CA VAL A 10 -8.97 10.52 5.54
C VAL A 10 -9.41 11.39 4.37
N THR A 11 -8.44 11.85 3.56
CA THR A 11 -8.70 12.63 2.35
C THR A 11 -8.08 11.94 1.14
N GLY A 12 -8.54 12.26 -0.07
CA GLY A 12 -8.07 11.65 -1.30
C GLY A 12 -7.26 12.59 -2.17
N ARG A 13 -6.28 13.30 -1.59
CA ARG A 13 -5.43 14.20 -2.36
C ARG A 13 -4.48 13.42 -3.27
N THR A 14 -4.07 14.06 -4.35
CA THR A 14 -3.20 13.44 -5.35
C THR A 14 -1.93 12.88 -4.71
N HIS A 15 -1.69 11.58 -4.91
CA HIS A 15 -0.54 10.86 -4.42
C HIS A 15 -0.27 11.02 -2.92
N GLN A 16 -1.31 11.27 -2.13
CA GLN A 16 -1.19 11.56 -0.69
C GLN A 16 -0.41 10.48 0.06
N LEU A 17 -0.72 9.21 -0.15
CA LEU A 17 -0.04 8.11 0.55
C LEU A 17 1.42 8.01 0.14
N ARG A 18 1.71 8.22 -1.14
CA ARG A 18 3.08 8.16 -1.66
C ARG A 18 3.94 9.26 -1.07
N VAL A 19 3.41 10.47 -1.00
CA VAL A 19 4.11 11.62 -0.42
C VAL A 19 4.30 11.43 1.09
N HIS A 20 3.26 11.01 1.79
CA HIS A 20 3.36 10.78 3.23
C HIS A 20 4.35 9.66 3.57
N ALA A 21 4.39 8.59 2.80
CA ALA A 21 5.35 7.53 3.04
C ALA A 21 6.78 8.02 2.85
N THR A 22 7.03 8.78 1.79
CA THR A 22 8.38 9.26 1.47
C THR A 22 8.82 10.39 2.40
N GLU A 23 8.00 11.44 2.55
CA GLU A 23 8.39 12.64 3.28
C GLU A 23 8.00 12.61 4.75
N GLY A 24 6.85 12.03 5.07
CA GLY A 24 6.38 11.96 6.45
C GLY A 24 7.03 10.86 7.26
N LEU A 25 7.08 9.66 6.71
CA LEU A 25 7.65 8.50 7.40
C LEU A 25 9.10 8.23 7.02
N GLU A 26 9.62 8.95 6.01
CA GLU A 26 10.97 8.73 5.48
C GLU A 26 11.20 7.30 4.99
N THR A 27 10.10 6.66 4.53
CA THR A 27 10.13 5.28 4.04
C THR A 27 9.34 5.23 2.74
N PRO A 28 9.99 5.46 1.58
CA PRO A 28 9.28 5.42 0.31
C PRO A 28 8.67 4.05 0.05
N ILE A 29 7.55 4.04 -0.65
CA ILE A 29 6.90 2.79 -1.05
C ILE A 29 7.79 2.06 -2.04
N VAL A 30 7.93 0.75 -1.88
CA VAL A 30 8.72 -0.07 -2.80
C VAL A 30 8.19 0.11 -4.22
N GLY A 31 9.08 0.43 -5.14
CA GLY A 31 8.75 0.66 -6.54
C GLY A 31 8.27 2.06 -6.89
N ASP A 32 8.22 2.97 -5.91
CA ASP A 32 7.82 4.35 -6.16
C ASP A 32 9.01 5.21 -6.58
N GLY A 33 9.40 5.09 -7.84
CA GLY A 33 10.55 5.82 -8.36
C GLY A 33 10.35 7.32 -8.43
N LYS A 34 9.10 7.78 -8.54
CA LYS A 34 8.81 9.22 -8.64
C LYS A 34 9.15 9.97 -7.36
N TYR A 35 8.74 9.43 -6.21
CA TYR A 35 8.96 10.09 -4.93
C TYR A 35 10.15 9.52 -4.16
N GLY A 36 10.43 8.23 -4.31
CA GLY A 36 11.49 7.56 -3.59
C GLY A 36 12.81 7.41 -4.36
N GLY A 37 12.79 7.64 -5.66
CA GLY A 37 13.99 7.47 -6.47
C GLY A 37 14.55 6.05 -6.40
N SER A 38 15.86 5.93 -6.55
CA SER A 38 16.52 4.63 -6.55
C SER A 38 16.42 3.89 -5.20
N GLU A 39 16.17 4.61 -4.11
CA GLU A 39 16.02 3.99 -2.80
C GLU A 39 14.74 3.16 -2.68
N SER A 40 13.76 3.38 -3.57
CA SER A 40 12.54 2.60 -3.59
C SER A 40 12.70 1.25 -4.27
N PHE A 41 13.82 1.00 -4.94
CA PHE A 41 14.07 -0.25 -5.64
C PHE A 41 15.00 -1.13 -4.80
N LEU A 42 14.49 -2.29 -4.36
CA LEU A 42 15.23 -3.17 -3.48
C LEU A 42 16.01 -4.21 -4.30
N ASP A 43 17.31 -4.32 -4.05
CA ASP A 43 18.14 -5.32 -4.69
C ASP A 43 17.70 -6.72 -4.27
N GLY A 44 17.63 -7.60 -5.26
CA GLY A 44 17.29 -9.00 -5.00
C GLY A 44 15.80 -9.27 -4.82
N LEU A 45 14.96 -8.24 -4.73
CA LEU A 45 13.52 -8.43 -4.64
C LEU A 45 12.91 -8.49 -6.04
N PRO A 46 12.27 -9.61 -6.42
CA PRO A 46 11.55 -9.67 -7.69
C PRO A 46 10.51 -8.56 -7.76
N SER A 47 10.33 -7.98 -8.93
CA SER A 47 9.31 -6.94 -9.15
C SER A 47 9.48 -5.68 -8.31
N SER A 48 10.69 -5.40 -7.78
CA SER A 48 10.91 -4.23 -6.94
C SER A 48 10.67 -2.91 -7.65
N LYS A 49 10.66 -2.89 -8.99
CA LYS A 49 10.38 -1.69 -9.78
C LYS A 49 8.89 -1.43 -9.99
N GLN A 50 8.03 -2.38 -9.60
CA GLN A 50 6.60 -2.18 -9.63
C GLN A 50 6.15 -1.59 -8.30
N MET A 51 5.22 -0.62 -8.37
CA MET A 51 4.77 0.05 -7.15
C MET A 51 3.99 -0.89 -6.24
N HIS A 52 4.42 -0.99 -5.00
CA HIS A 52 3.80 -1.84 -3.98
C HIS A 52 2.82 -1.03 -3.15
N LEU A 53 1.83 -0.46 -3.82
CA LEU A 53 0.72 0.25 -3.19
C LEU A 53 -0.57 -0.29 -3.78
N HIS A 54 -1.44 -0.81 -2.91
CA HIS A 54 -2.66 -1.47 -3.33
C HIS A 54 -3.86 -0.93 -2.54
N ALA A 55 -4.91 -0.55 -3.26
CA ALA A 55 -6.17 -0.18 -2.65
C ALA A 55 -6.94 -1.46 -2.29
N ARG A 56 -6.86 -1.87 -1.03
CA ARG A 56 -7.38 -3.15 -0.54
C ARG A 56 -8.88 -3.14 -0.35
N ALA A 57 -9.43 -2.04 0.18
CA ALA A 57 -10.84 -1.97 0.56
C ALA A 57 -11.37 -0.55 0.43
N ILE A 58 -12.63 -0.46 0.08
CA ILE A 58 -13.35 0.80 0.09
C ILE A 58 -14.78 0.56 0.56
N VAL A 59 -15.32 1.51 1.32
CA VAL A 59 -16.70 1.48 1.77
C VAL A 59 -17.42 2.68 1.14
N LEU A 60 -18.51 2.41 0.44
CA LEU A 60 -19.25 3.43 -0.30
C LEU A 60 -20.73 3.38 0.10
N PRO A 61 -21.44 4.53 0.02
CA PRO A 61 -22.90 4.49 0.13
C PRO A 61 -23.49 3.68 -1.02
N ASN A 62 -24.46 2.82 -0.69
CA ASN A 62 -25.18 2.03 -1.68
C ASN A 62 -26.44 2.79 -2.10
N LEU A 63 -26.69 2.88 -3.39
CA LEU A 63 -27.87 3.57 -3.92
C LEU A 63 -29.20 2.95 -3.45
N SER A 64 -29.21 1.66 -3.15
CA SER A 64 -30.40 0.97 -2.62
C SER A 64 -30.49 1.02 -1.10
N GLY A 65 -29.63 1.79 -0.45
CA GLY A 65 -29.59 1.95 1.02
C GLY A 65 -28.45 1.20 1.65
N GLY A 66 -27.98 1.69 2.82
CA GLY A 66 -26.86 1.10 3.51
C GLY A 66 -25.51 1.42 2.89
N MET A 67 -24.51 0.64 3.27
CA MET A 67 -23.13 0.80 2.81
C MET A 67 -22.70 -0.42 2.02
N LEU A 68 -21.87 -0.17 1.02
CA LEU A 68 -21.27 -1.22 0.20
C LEU A 68 -19.77 -1.28 0.51
N GLU A 69 -19.30 -2.45 0.93
CA GLU A 69 -17.87 -2.68 1.13
C GLU A 69 -17.32 -3.46 -0.06
N VAL A 70 -16.26 -2.95 -0.66
CA VAL A 70 -15.59 -3.59 -1.78
C VAL A 70 -14.18 -3.94 -1.36
N LEU A 71 -13.81 -5.21 -1.50
CA LEU A 71 -12.46 -5.71 -1.22
C LEU A 71 -11.81 -6.14 -2.53
N ALA A 72 -10.52 -5.84 -2.67
CA ALA A 72 -9.75 -6.26 -3.82
C ALA A 72 -8.54 -7.08 -3.37
N PRO A 73 -8.30 -8.26 -3.97
CA PRO A 73 -7.11 -9.04 -3.62
C PRO A 73 -5.85 -8.30 -4.07
N PRO A 74 -4.72 -8.45 -3.36
CA PRO A 74 -3.47 -7.84 -3.77
C PRO A 74 -3.04 -8.36 -5.15
N PRO A 75 -2.38 -7.52 -5.97
CA PRO A 75 -1.87 -7.98 -7.26
C PRO A 75 -0.73 -8.97 -7.09
N GLU A 76 -0.44 -9.74 -8.13
CA GLU A 76 0.54 -10.83 -8.07
C GLU A 76 1.93 -10.35 -7.65
N HIS A 77 2.39 -9.21 -8.17
CA HIS A 77 3.72 -8.72 -7.80
C HIS A 77 3.82 -8.39 -6.31
N PHE A 78 2.73 -7.89 -5.73
CA PHE A 78 2.66 -7.59 -4.30
C PHE A 78 2.72 -8.88 -3.48
N MET A 79 1.93 -9.89 -3.87
CA MET A 79 1.90 -11.17 -3.18
C MET A 79 3.24 -11.91 -3.30
N GLU A 80 3.86 -11.84 -4.47
CA GLU A 80 5.18 -12.44 -4.69
C GLU A 80 6.24 -11.82 -3.77
N SER A 81 6.23 -10.50 -3.65
CA SER A 81 7.15 -9.81 -2.76
C SER A 81 6.89 -10.14 -1.30
N CYS A 82 5.64 -10.26 -0.90
CA CYS A 82 5.29 -10.68 0.46
C CYS A 82 5.82 -12.06 0.77
N ARG A 83 5.68 -13.01 -0.16
CA ARG A 83 6.23 -14.35 0.01
C ARG A 83 7.74 -14.33 0.12
N PHE A 84 8.40 -13.54 -0.73
CA PHE A 84 9.86 -13.40 -0.72
C PHE A 84 10.36 -12.84 0.61
N LEU A 85 9.65 -11.85 1.15
CA LEU A 85 10.04 -11.17 2.40
C LEU A 85 9.54 -11.91 3.65
N GLY A 86 8.77 -12.96 3.50
CA GLY A 86 8.26 -13.74 4.62
C GLY A 86 7.04 -13.14 5.30
N PHE A 87 6.36 -12.21 4.65
CA PHE A 87 5.10 -11.67 5.18
C PHE A 87 3.93 -12.60 4.83
N ALA A 88 3.11 -12.89 5.84
CA ALA A 88 1.85 -13.60 5.63
C ALA A 88 0.75 -12.57 5.33
N ILE A 89 0.06 -12.74 4.20
CA ILE A 89 -1.05 -11.86 3.84
C ILE A 89 -2.27 -12.30 4.62
N GLN A 90 -2.76 -11.43 5.50
CA GLN A 90 -3.91 -11.72 6.35
C GLN A 90 -5.07 -10.79 6.03
N PRO A 91 -6.31 -11.26 6.23
CA PRO A 91 -7.47 -10.40 6.02
C PRO A 91 -7.57 -9.26 7.03
N ASN A 92 -6.99 -9.42 8.22
CA ASN A 92 -6.97 -8.40 9.25
C ASN A 92 -5.58 -7.78 9.34
N TYR A 93 -5.53 -6.44 9.29
CA TYR A 93 -4.28 -5.72 9.40
C TYR A 93 -4.02 -5.35 10.86
N ASN A 94 -2.79 -5.60 11.31
CA ASN A 94 -2.39 -5.26 12.67
C ASN A 94 -1.91 -3.82 12.79
N TYR A 95 -1.55 -3.20 11.66
CA TYR A 95 -0.99 -1.85 11.65
C TYR A 95 -1.75 -1.00 10.66
N ILE A 96 -2.53 -0.05 11.17
CA ILE A 96 -3.28 0.90 10.35
C ILE A 96 -2.79 2.30 10.70
N ILE A 97 -2.36 3.04 9.68
CA ILE A 97 -1.94 4.42 9.83
C ILE A 97 -2.97 5.30 9.17
N GLU A 98 -3.58 6.19 9.95
CA GLU A 98 -4.56 7.14 9.46
C GLU A 98 -3.84 8.36 8.89
N ILE A 99 -4.17 8.73 7.65
CA ILE A 99 -3.54 9.83 6.94
C ILE A 99 -4.58 10.92 6.71
N GLU A 100 -4.33 12.08 7.25
CA GLU A 100 -5.21 13.24 7.10
C GLU A 100 -4.79 14.20 5.99
#